data_05b8f44f9e22c16d73e6624f3c2218e1
#
_entry.id   05b8f44f9e22c16d73e6624f3c2218e1
#
_cell.length_a   1.000
_cell.length_b   1.000
_cell.length_c   1.000
_cell.angle_alpha   90.00
_cell.angle_beta   90.00
_cell.angle_gamma   90.00
#
_symmetry.space_group_name_H-M   'P 1'
#
loop_
_entity.id
_entity.type
_entity.pdbx_description
1 polymer ?
#
loop_
_entity_poly.entity_id
_entity_poly.type
_entity_poly.pdbx_seq_one_letter_code
_entity_poly.pdbx_strand_id
1 'polypeptide(L)'
;MTGLALNCEIAPQTKFDRKNYFYPDLPKGYQISQYDMPICKNGYLDIKLDNGDTKRIRITRIHMEEDTGKLVHVKGKTLVDYNRAGVPLMELVTEPDINSSEEAKKFCQELQLILRYLDVSAANMEKGQMRCEVNISLSKNEKLGTKVEIKNLNSFKSVERSIEYEIKRQTEALDNKQEIIQETR
;
A
#
# COMPACT_ATOMS: atom_id res chain seq x y z
N MET A 1 4.34 8.87 16.16
CA MET A 1 5.73 9.01 15.67
C MET A 1 5.76 9.02 14.13
N THR A 2 5.33 7.97 13.45
CA THR A 2 5.36 7.89 11.97
C THR A 2 4.68 9.08 11.29
N GLY A 3 3.47 9.48 11.73
CA GLY A 3 2.78 10.63 11.17
C GLY A 3 3.56 11.93 11.30
N LEU A 4 4.22 12.17 12.44
CA LEU A 4 5.07 13.36 12.62
C LEU A 4 6.29 13.33 11.70
N ALA A 5 6.95 12.19 11.54
CA ALA A 5 8.10 12.03 10.65
C ALA A 5 7.73 12.19 9.16
N LEU A 6 6.47 11.94 8.82
CA LEU A 6 5.91 12.08 7.48
C LEU A 6 5.11 13.40 7.32
N ASN A 7 5.35 14.38 8.19
CA ASN A 7 4.74 15.72 8.12
C ASN A 7 3.21 15.70 8.11
N CYS A 8 2.59 14.68 8.71
CA CYS A 8 1.14 14.56 8.77
C CYS A 8 0.54 15.46 9.85
N GLU A 9 -0.69 15.89 9.62
CA GLU A 9 -1.57 16.44 10.64
C GLU A 9 -2.04 15.31 11.55
N ILE A 10 -1.78 15.44 12.86
CA ILE A 10 -2.24 14.47 13.86
C ILE A 10 -3.68 14.81 14.23
N ALA A 11 -4.58 13.84 14.10
CA ALA A 11 -5.99 14.04 14.41
C ALA A 11 -6.19 14.27 15.91
N PRO A 12 -6.95 15.32 16.33
CA PRO A 12 -7.29 15.54 17.74
C PRO A 12 -8.27 14.49 18.26
N GLN A 13 -9.02 13.86 17.38
CA GLN A 13 -9.94 12.77 17.66
C GLN A 13 -9.84 11.73 16.56
N THR A 14 -9.96 10.48 16.93
CA THR A 14 -9.92 9.34 16.02
C THR A 14 -10.99 8.34 16.41
N LYS A 15 -11.41 7.52 15.46
CA LYS A 15 -12.47 6.54 15.64
C LYS A 15 -12.07 5.22 15.00
N PHE A 16 -12.41 4.12 15.65
CA PHE A 16 -12.34 2.80 15.06
C PHE A 16 -13.71 2.40 14.51
N ASP A 17 -13.69 1.78 13.34
CA ASP A 17 -14.83 1.24 12.64
C ASP A 17 -14.69 -0.27 12.47
N ARG A 18 -15.79 -0.96 12.19
CA ARG A 18 -15.81 -2.36 11.81
C ARG A 18 -15.92 -2.49 10.30
N LYS A 19 -14.85 -2.97 9.64
CA LYS A 19 -14.86 -3.33 8.23
C LYS A 19 -15.33 -4.77 8.11
N ASN A 20 -16.61 -4.94 7.81
CA ASN A 20 -17.24 -6.27 7.78
C ASN A 20 -16.95 -6.97 6.46
N TYR A 21 -16.34 -8.13 6.53
CA TYR A 21 -16.20 -9.07 5.42
C TYR A 21 -15.88 -10.47 5.95
N PHE A 22 -16.28 -11.50 5.19
CA PHE A 22 -16.08 -12.88 5.59
C PHE A 22 -14.94 -13.50 4.79
N TYR A 23 -13.85 -13.79 5.48
CA TYR A 23 -12.70 -14.48 4.89
C TYR A 23 -12.05 -15.40 5.92
N PRO A 24 -11.46 -16.55 5.52
CA PRO A 24 -10.94 -17.54 6.46
C PRO A 24 -9.88 -17.02 7.45
N ASP A 25 -9.10 -16.03 7.06
CA ASP A 25 -8.06 -15.39 7.90
C ASP A 25 -8.59 -14.31 8.84
N LEU A 26 -9.90 -14.06 8.81
CA LEU A 26 -10.57 -13.06 9.63
C LEU A 26 -11.57 -13.74 10.58
N PRO A 27 -11.12 -14.21 11.78
CA PRO A 27 -11.90 -15.12 12.62
C PRO A 27 -13.19 -14.51 13.17
N LYS A 28 -13.26 -13.17 13.29
CA LYS A 28 -14.42 -12.44 13.81
C LYS A 28 -15.45 -12.08 12.71
N GLY A 29 -15.11 -12.26 11.44
CA GLY A 29 -15.92 -11.81 10.31
C GLY A 29 -15.88 -10.31 10.07
N TYR A 30 -15.05 -9.56 10.81
CA TYR A 30 -14.77 -8.15 10.60
C TYR A 30 -13.34 -7.81 11.01
N GLN A 31 -12.80 -6.76 10.47
CA GLN A 31 -11.52 -6.14 10.83
C GLN A 31 -11.81 -4.81 11.53
N ILE A 32 -11.17 -4.56 12.66
CA ILE A 32 -11.12 -3.22 13.25
C ILE A 32 -10.21 -2.38 12.37
N SER A 33 -10.68 -1.22 11.95
CA SER A 33 -9.99 -0.29 11.08
C SER A 33 -10.39 1.15 11.38
N GLN A 34 -9.92 2.11 10.60
CA GLN A 34 -10.33 3.51 10.65
C GLN A 34 -10.63 3.97 9.22
N TYR A 35 -11.70 4.74 9.03
CA TYR A 35 -12.08 5.23 7.70
C TYR A 35 -12.09 6.76 7.62
N ASP A 36 -13.11 7.40 8.16
CA ASP A 36 -13.32 8.85 8.07
C ASP A 36 -12.52 9.66 9.11
N MET A 37 -12.15 9.03 10.22
CA MET A 37 -11.38 9.64 11.32
C MET A 37 -10.09 8.86 11.61
N PRO A 38 -9.13 8.83 10.67
CA PRO A 38 -7.85 8.16 10.86
C PRO A 38 -6.95 8.91 11.83
N ILE A 39 -5.89 8.26 12.29
CA ILE A 39 -4.94 8.87 13.25
C ILE A 39 -4.17 10.06 12.67
N CYS A 40 -3.86 10.07 11.36
CA CYS A 40 -3.12 11.13 10.69
C CYS A 40 -3.65 11.36 9.27
N LYS A 41 -3.54 12.61 8.78
CA LYS A 41 -3.92 13.02 7.41
C LYS A 41 -2.89 14.00 6.84
N ASN A 42 -2.98 14.24 5.53
CA ASN A 42 -2.33 15.36 4.82
C ASN A 42 -0.81 15.44 5.03
N GLY A 43 -0.13 14.30 4.99
CA GLY A 43 1.32 14.26 5.11
C GLY A 43 2.03 14.29 3.76
N TYR A 44 3.35 14.17 3.82
CA TYR A 44 4.19 13.98 2.64
C TYR A 44 5.54 13.36 2.98
N LEU A 45 6.17 12.78 1.97
CA LEU A 45 7.54 12.30 1.99
C LEU A 45 8.26 12.81 0.75
N ASP A 46 9.39 13.48 0.92
CA ASP A 46 10.25 13.88 -0.18
C ASP A 46 11.25 12.76 -0.48
N ILE A 47 11.26 12.26 -1.72
CA ILE A 47 12.15 11.20 -2.20
C ILE A 47 13.22 11.77 -3.13
N LYS A 48 14.43 11.20 -3.11
CA LYS A 48 15.50 11.53 -4.05
C LYS A 48 15.53 10.55 -5.19
N LEU A 49 15.47 11.05 -6.42
CA LEU A 49 15.55 10.27 -7.65
C LEU A 49 17.02 10.06 -8.07
N ASP A 50 17.26 9.10 -8.95
CA ASP A 50 18.63 8.77 -9.40
C ASP A 50 19.27 9.90 -10.22
N ASN A 51 18.48 10.76 -10.83
CA ASN A 51 18.94 11.98 -11.51
C ASN A 51 19.32 13.15 -10.57
N GLY A 52 19.14 12.98 -9.25
CA GLY A 52 19.41 13.97 -8.22
C GLY A 52 18.23 14.87 -7.85
N ASP A 53 17.14 14.80 -8.59
CA ASP A 53 15.92 15.57 -8.28
C ASP A 53 15.26 15.09 -7.00
N THR A 54 14.51 15.98 -6.37
CA THR A 54 13.66 15.67 -5.22
C THR A 54 12.21 15.75 -5.66
N LYS A 55 11.44 14.71 -5.36
CA LYS A 55 10.00 14.67 -5.62
C LYS A 55 9.21 14.48 -4.33
N ARG A 56 8.20 15.29 -4.15
CA ARG A 56 7.25 15.18 -3.04
C ARG A 56 6.13 14.21 -3.40
N ILE A 57 5.93 13.23 -2.52
CA ILE A 57 4.80 12.30 -2.56
C ILE A 57 3.90 12.62 -1.38
N ARG A 58 2.69 13.08 -1.66
CA ARG A 58 1.69 13.39 -0.63
C ARG A 58 1.09 12.12 -0.05
N ILE A 59 0.71 12.19 1.20
CA ILE A 59 0.08 11.11 1.96
C ILE A 59 -1.33 11.56 2.33
N THR A 60 -2.32 10.82 1.86
CA THR A 60 -3.73 11.08 2.16
C THR A 60 -4.00 10.86 3.65
N ARG A 61 -3.56 9.71 4.17
CA ARG A 61 -3.77 9.33 5.58
C ARG A 61 -2.84 8.22 6.04
N ILE A 62 -2.74 8.12 7.35
CA ILE A 62 -2.25 6.92 8.05
C ILE A 62 -3.38 6.51 8.99
N HIS A 63 -3.76 5.23 8.95
CA HIS A 63 -4.79 4.70 9.83
C HIS A 63 -4.37 3.37 10.46
N MET A 64 -5.01 3.05 11.58
CA MET A 64 -4.73 1.84 12.35
C MET A 64 -5.74 0.76 12.01
N GLU A 65 -5.26 -0.47 11.91
CA GLU A 65 -6.06 -1.67 11.65
C GLU A 65 -5.62 -2.83 12.54
N GLU A 66 -6.40 -3.90 12.53
CA GLU A 66 -5.96 -5.23 12.94
C GLU A 66 -5.37 -5.96 11.72
N ASP A 67 -4.26 -6.67 11.91
CA ASP A 67 -3.79 -7.60 10.86
C ASP A 67 -4.65 -8.86 10.83
N THR A 68 -4.72 -9.52 9.68
CA THR A 68 -5.43 -10.78 9.48
C THR A 68 -4.54 -11.98 9.80
N GLY A 69 -5.11 -13.18 9.86
CA GLY A 69 -4.36 -14.42 9.89
C GLY A 69 -3.54 -14.60 8.60
N LYS A 70 -2.80 -15.69 8.54
CA LYS A 70 -2.01 -16.07 7.37
C LYS A 70 -2.63 -17.28 6.69
N LEU A 71 -2.84 -17.19 5.39
CA LEU A 71 -3.27 -18.33 4.57
C LEU A 71 -2.05 -18.99 3.93
N VAL A 72 -1.96 -20.31 4.05
CA VAL A 72 -0.91 -21.12 3.41
C VAL A 72 -1.58 -22.12 2.49
N HIS A 73 -1.43 -21.91 1.19
CA HIS A 73 -1.97 -22.81 0.19
C HIS A 73 -1.04 -24.00 -0.03
N VAL A 74 -1.55 -25.20 0.27
CA VAL A 74 -0.86 -26.48 -0.01
C VAL A 74 -1.74 -27.30 -0.95
N LYS A 75 -1.16 -28.31 -1.60
CA LYS A 75 -1.89 -29.12 -2.60
C LYS A 75 -3.24 -29.60 -2.05
N GLY A 76 -4.33 -29.08 -2.63
CA GLY A 76 -5.71 -29.45 -2.30
C GLY A 76 -6.27 -28.91 -0.97
N LYS A 77 -5.52 -28.07 -0.25
CA LYS A 77 -5.95 -27.50 1.05
C LYS A 77 -5.43 -26.07 1.24
N THR A 78 -6.12 -25.32 2.08
CA THR A 78 -5.63 -24.04 2.62
C THR A 78 -5.56 -24.16 4.13
N LEU A 79 -4.37 -23.96 4.68
CA LEU A 79 -4.13 -23.89 6.12
C LEU A 79 -4.28 -22.44 6.57
N VAL A 80 -4.85 -22.24 7.75
CA VAL A 80 -5.04 -20.92 8.35
C VAL A 80 -4.21 -20.85 9.63
N ASP A 81 -3.33 -19.86 9.69
CA ASP A 81 -2.52 -19.55 10.87
C ASP A 81 -3.01 -18.22 11.46
N TYR A 82 -3.57 -18.25 12.66
CA TYR A 82 -4.11 -17.10 13.35
C TYR A 82 -3.10 -16.37 14.25
N ASN A 83 -1.84 -16.78 14.33
CA ASN A 83 -0.86 -16.15 15.23
C ASN A 83 -0.65 -14.66 14.97
N ARG A 84 -0.92 -14.19 13.76
CA ARG A 84 -0.85 -12.78 13.38
C ARG A 84 -2.19 -12.05 13.53
N ALA A 85 -3.31 -12.74 13.58
CA ALA A 85 -4.65 -12.15 13.63
C ALA A 85 -4.82 -11.22 14.85
N GLY A 86 -5.25 -9.99 14.58
CA GLY A 86 -5.44 -8.97 15.63
C GLY A 86 -4.17 -8.20 16.02
N VAL A 87 -3.00 -8.51 15.44
CA VAL A 87 -1.79 -7.71 15.65
C VAL A 87 -2.02 -6.30 15.09
N PRO A 88 -1.63 -5.23 15.82
CA PRO A 88 -1.76 -3.87 15.31
C PRO A 88 -1.04 -3.69 13.95
N LEU A 89 -1.76 -3.16 12.99
CA LEU A 89 -1.29 -2.83 11.64
C LEU A 89 -1.51 -1.35 11.39
N MET A 90 -0.54 -0.71 10.78
CA MET A 90 -0.63 0.67 10.31
C MET A 90 -0.66 0.66 8.79
N GLU A 91 -1.67 1.26 8.20
CA GLU A 91 -1.76 1.45 6.75
C GLU A 91 -1.54 2.91 6.38
N LEU A 92 -0.66 3.14 5.42
CA LEU A 92 -0.40 4.44 4.81
C LEU A 92 -0.95 4.45 3.40
N VAL A 93 -1.71 5.48 3.05
CA VAL A 93 -2.26 5.68 1.71
C VAL A 93 -1.70 6.97 1.13
N THR A 94 -1.11 6.89 -0.06
CA THR A 94 -0.58 8.05 -0.79
C THR A 94 -1.64 8.71 -1.67
N GLU A 95 -1.42 9.98 -2.02
CA GLU A 95 -2.03 10.58 -3.20
C GLU A 95 -1.41 9.98 -4.47
N PRO A 96 -2.05 10.13 -5.65
CA PRO A 96 -1.57 9.57 -6.91
C PRO A 96 -0.42 10.41 -7.53
N ASP A 97 0.58 10.74 -6.73
CA ASP A 97 1.72 11.56 -7.15
C ASP A 97 2.85 10.74 -7.78
N ILE A 98 2.85 9.43 -7.57
CA ILE A 98 3.87 8.51 -8.09
C ILE A 98 3.58 8.23 -9.56
N ASN A 99 4.53 8.55 -10.44
CA ASN A 99 4.39 8.46 -11.89
C ASN A 99 5.35 7.45 -12.55
N SER A 100 6.25 6.83 -11.79
CA SER A 100 7.19 5.84 -12.31
C SER A 100 7.45 4.69 -11.33
N SER A 101 7.99 3.60 -11.84
CA SER A 101 8.42 2.45 -11.04
C SER A 101 9.57 2.80 -10.10
N GLU A 102 10.50 3.66 -10.54
CA GLU A 102 11.59 4.20 -9.73
C GLU A 102 11.05 4.97 -8.51
N GLU A 103 10.13 5.91 -8.74
CA GLU A 103 9.53 6.70 -7.68
C GLU A 103 8.84 5.83 -6.62
N ALA A 104 8.08 4.82 -7.05
CA ALA A 104 7.43 3.88 -6.14
C ALA A 104 8.44 3.11 -5.30
N LYS A 105 9.51 2.62 -5.91
CA LYS A 105 10.59 1.92 -5.23
C LYS A 105 11.30 2.82 -4.22
N LYS A 106 11.67 4.04 -4.61
CA LYS A 106 12.33 5.02 -3.73
C LYS A 106 11.44 5.38 -2.54
N PHE A 107 10.16 5.63 -2.79
CA PHE A 107 9.19 5.90 -1.72
C PHE A 107 9.14 4.75 -0.70
N CYS A 108 9.03 3.51 -1.16
CA CYS A 108 8.99 2.35 -0.27
C CYS A 108 10.30 2.18 0.53
N GLN A 109 11.46 2.46 -0.09
CA GLN A 109 12.76 2.38 0.56
C GLN A 109 12.91 3.45 1.65
N GLU A 110 12.58 4.71 1.35
CA GLU A 110 12.64 5.80 2.32
C GLU A 110 11.65 5.57 3.48
N LEU A 111 10.43 5.14 3.19
CA LEU A 111 9.46 4.80 4.22
C LEU A 111 9.97 3.67 5.13
N GLN A 112 10.56 2.61 4.55
CA GLN A 112 11.16 1.54 5.33
C GLN A 112 12.24 2.06 6.27
N LEU A 113 13.11 2.94 5.77
CA LEU A 113 14.19 3.54 6.53
C LEU A 113 13.66 4.35 7.72
N ILE A 114 12.66 5.20 7.49
CA ILE A 114 11.99 5.99 8.53
C ILE A 114 11.40 5.08 9.60
N LEU A 115 10.66 4.03 9.23
CA LEU A 115 10.04 3.10 10.18
C LEU A 115 11.08 2.40 11.07
N ARG A 116 12.23 2.05 10.51
CA ARG A 116 13.35 1.45 11.24
C ARG A 116 14.02 2.44 12.18
N TYR A 117 14.32 3.66 11.72
CA TYR A 117 14.93 4.70 12.56
C TYR A 117 14.03 5.11 13.73
N LEU A 118 12.73 5.07 13.55
CA LEU A 118 11.75 5.36 14.60
C LEU A 118 11.51 4.16 15.55
N ASP A 119 12.11 3.01 15.27
CA ASP A 119 11.88 1.74 15.99
C ASP A 119 10.39 1.33 16.05
N VAL A 120 9.63 1.72 15.01
CA VAL A 120 8.20 1.38 14.88
C VAL A 120 8.04 -0.02 14.32
N SER A 121 8.90 -0.41 13.39
CA SER A 121 8.90 -1.73 12.75
C SER A 121 10.27 -2.02 12.13
N ALA A 122 10.70 -3.28 12.13
CA ALA A 122 11.82 -3.72 11.31
C ALA A 122 11.50 -3.62 9.80
N ALA A 123 10.22 -3.49 9.45
CA ALA A 123 9.69 -3.27 8.10
C ALA A 123 10.29 -4.22 7.03
N ASN A 124 10.49 -5.50 7.40
CA ASN A 124 11.05 -6.50 6.49
C ASN A 124 9.93 -7.04 5.59
N MET A 125 10.03 -6.78 4.29
CA MET A 125 9.02 -7.20 3.30
C MET A 125 8.97 -8.72 3.15
N GLU A 126 10.12 -9.42 3.16
CA GLU A 126 10.17 -10.89 3.02
C GLU A 126 9.52 -11.61 4.21
N LYS A 127 9.56 -10.97 5.40
CA LYS A 127 8.90 -11.47 6.61
C LYS A 127 7.45 -10.98 6.75
N GLY A 128 6.95 -10.20 5.80
CA GLY A 128 5.60 -9.64 5.83
C GLY A 128 5.38 -8.56 6.90
N GLN A 129 6.47 -7.96 7.44
CA GLN A 129 6.40 -6.86 8.40
C GLN A 129 6.16 -5.50 7.72
N MET A 130 6.38 -5.42 6.43
CA MET A 130 5.96 -4.35 5.54
C MET A 130 5.38 -4.99 4.29
N ARG A 131 4.22 -4.52 3.86
CA ARG A 131 3.56 -4.94 2.62
C ARG A 131 3.34 -3.71 1.76
N CYS A 132 3.42 -3.89 0.46
CA CYS A 132 3.15 -2.84 -0.50
C CYS A 132 2.09 -3.35 -1.48
N GLU A 133 1.07 -2.55 -1.70
CA GLU A 133 0.06 -2.74 -2.74
C GLU A 133 0.14 -1.56 -3.70
N VAL A 134 0.05 -1.85 -4.98
CA VAL A 134 0.13 -0.82 -6.03
C VAL A 134 -1.24 -0.64 -6.67
N ASN A 135 -1.76 0.57 -6.61
CA ASN A 135 -2.93 0.97 -7.37
C ASN A 135 -2.44 1.79 -8.58
N ILE A 136 -2.62 1.28 -9.77
CA ILE A 136 -2.11 1.89 -10.99
C ILE A 136 -3.21 2.09 -12.04
N SER A 137 -3.18 3.22 -12.72
CA SER A 137 -3.96 3.49 -13.92
C SER A 137 -3.15 4.32 -14.90
N LEU A 138 -3.40 4.15 -16.19
CA LEU A 138 -2.82 4.98 -17.23
C LEU A 138 -3.87 5.89 -17.84
N SER A 139 -3.42 7.10 -18.24
CA SER A 139 -4.28 8.07 -18.91
C SER A 139 -3.43 8.93 -19.86
N LYS A 140 -4.05 9.40 -20.95
CA LYS A 140 -3.46 10.38 -21.90
C LYS A 140 -3.75 11.84 -21.48
N ASN A 141 -4.48 12.04 -20.42
CA ASN A 141 -4.86 13.35 -19.91
C ASN A 141 -4.78 13.40 -18.37
N GLU A 142 -5.17 14.50 -17.75
CA GLU A 142 -5.13 14.69 -16.31
C GLU A 142 -6.14 13.84 -15.51
N LYS A 143 -7.11 13.21 -16.19
CA LYS A 143 -8.09 12.33 -15.52
C LYS A 143 -7.47 10.96 -15.30
N LEU A 144 -7.60 10.43 -14.09
CA LEU A 144 -7.17 9.07 -13.78
C LEU A 144 -7.95 8.06 -14.65
N GLY A 145 -7.23 7.06 -15.17
CA GLY A 145 -7.81 5.93 -15.88
C GLY A 145 -8.42 4.89 -14.94
N THR A 146 -8.81 3.74 -15.50
CA THR A 146 -9.33 2.62 -14.71
C THR A 146 -8.23 2.02 -13.83
N LYS A 147 -8.49 1.93 -12.53
CA LYS A 147 -7.54 1.44 -11.54
C LYS A 147 -7.39 -0.08 -11.61
N VAL A 148 -6.16 -0.55 -11.63
CA VAL A 148 -5.79 -1.94 -11.38
C VAL A 148 -4.99 -2.01 -10.08
N GLU A 149 -5.33 -2.95 -9.21
CA GLU A 149 -4.65 -3.19 -7.95
C GLU A 149 -3.68 -4.37 -8.09
N ILE A 150 -2.43 -4.21 -7.66
CA ILE A 150 -1.41 -5.26 -7.67
C ILE A 150 -1.06 -5.59 -6.22
N LYS A 151 -1.25 -6.86 -5.83
CA LYS A 151 -1.01 -7.36 -4.47
C LYS A 151 0.17 -8.33 -4.39
N ASN A 152 0.47 -8.78 -3.18
CA ASN A 152 1.49 -9.79 -2.89
C ASN A 152 2.92 -9.41 -3.29
N LEU A 153 3.24 -8.11 -3.24
CA LEU A 153 4.58 -7.61 -3.53
C LEU A 153 5.46 -7.72 -2.28
N ASN A 154 6.45 -8.60 -2.32
CA ASN A 154 7.28 -8.97 -1.17
C ASN A 154 8.71 -8.40 -1.23
N SER A 155 9.01 -7.53 -2.19
CA SER A 155 10.29 -6.83 -2.31
C SER A 155 10.15 -5.53 -3.11
N PHE A 156 11.06 -4.59 -2.92
CA PHE A 156 11.10 -3.34 -3.72
C PHE A 156 11.29 -3.61 -5.21
N LYS A 157 12.04 -4.67 -5.55
CA LYS A 157 12.20 -5.10 -6.94
C LYS A 157 10.90 -5.65 -7.54
N SER A 158 10.09 -6.33 -6.73
CA SER A 158 8.76 -6.78 -7.17
C SER A 158 7.83 -5.59 -7.41
N VAL A 159 7.88 -4.55 -6.56
CA VAL A 159 7.12 -3.30 -6.77
C VAL A 159 7.50 -2.66 -8.10
N GLU A 160 8.79 -2.43 -8.32
CA GLU A 160 9.33 -1.83 -9.56
C GLU A 160 8.89 -2.60 -10.79
N ARG A 161 9.16 -3.89 -10.84
CA ARG A 161 8.84 -4.75 -12.00
C ARG A 161 7.34 -4.88 -12.28
N SER A 162 6.53 -4.93 -11.23
CA SER A 162 5.08 -5.03 -11.39
C SER A 162 4.49 -3.77 -12.02
N ILE A 163 4.99 -2.60 -11.63
CA ILE A 163 4.59 -1.33 -12.22
C ILE A 163 5.01 -1.26 -13.69
N GLU A 164 6.26 -1.61 -14.01
CA GLU A 164 6.75 -1.63 -15.39
C GLU A 164 5.93 -2.55 -16.30
N TYR A 165 5.65 -3.76 -15.79
CA TYR A 165 4.81 -4.72 -16.50
C TYR A 165 3.40 -4.18 -16.74
N GLU A 166 2.79 -3.61 -15.71
CA GLU A 166 1.41 -3.13 -15.80
C GLU A 166 1.29 -1.88 -16.68
N ILE A 167 2.28 -0.99 -16.67
CA ILE A 167 2.37 0.14 -17.62
C ILE A 167 2.37 -0.39 -19.04
N LYS A 168 3.25 -1.35 -19.35
CA LYS A 168 3.32 -1.95 -20.68
C LYS A 168 1.99 -2.59 -21.09
N ARG A 169 1.39 -3.41 -20.22
CA ARG A 169 0.13 -4.09 -20.49
C ARG A 169 -1.01 -3.11 -20.78
N GLN A 170 -1.17 -2.08 -19.91
CA GLN A 170 -2.23 -1.09 -20.09
C GLN A 170 -2.00 -0.24 -21.32
N THR A 171 -0.76 0.11 -21.64
CA THR A 171 -0.41 0.83 -22.87
C THR A 171 -0.82 0.02 -24.10
N GLU A 172 -0.42 -1.25 -24.18
CA GLU A 172 -0.76 -2.13 -25.30
C GLU A 172 -2.29 -2.29 -25.47
N ALA A 173 -3.02 -2.45 -24.36
CA ALA A 173 -4.47 -2.56 -24.39
C ALA A 173 -5.14 -1.27 -24.88
N LEU A 174 -4.73 -0.11 -24.36
CA LEU A 174 -5.28 1.20 -24.75
C LEU A 174 -4.97 1.56 -26.19
N ASP A 175 -3.79 1.23 -26.71
CA ASP A 175 -3.41 1.45 -28.10
C ASP A 175 -4.22 0.55 -29.05
N ASN A 176 -4.58 -0.65 -28.60
CA ASN A 176 -5.48 -1.55 -29.31
C ASN A 176 -6.98 -1.23 -29.08
N LYS A 177 -7.32 -0.10 -28.44
CA LYS A 177 -8.68 0.32 -28.11
C LYS A 177 -9.45 -0.69 -27.23
N GLN A 178 -8.73 -1.48 -26.44
CA GLN A 178 -9.30 -2.38 -25.45
C GLN A 178 -9.57 -1.62 -24.13
N GLU A 179 -10.66 -1.95 -23.48
CA GLU A 179 -11.00 -1.38 -22.19
C GLU A 179 -10.16 -2.01 -21.07
N ILE A 180 -9.67 -1.18 -20.15
CA ILE A 180 -9.07 -1.67 -18.91
C ILE A 180 -10.16 -1.93 -17.90
N ILE A 181 -10.23 -3.16 -17.41
CA ILE A 181 -11.20 -3.58 -16.39
C ILE A 181 -10.56 -3.37 -15.01
N GLN A 182 -11.35 -2.88 -14.06
CA GLN A 182 -10.92 -2.78 -12.67
C GLN A 182 -10.79 -4.19 -12.09
N GLU A 183 -9.58 -4.56 -11.71
CA GLU A 183 -9.26 -5.90 -11.22
C GLU A 183 -8.14 -5.86 -10.16
N THR A 184 -7.99 -6.97 -9.42
CA THR A 184 -6.83 -7.23 -8.55
C THR A 184 -5.99 -8.34 -9.19
N ARG A 185 -4.68 -8.12 -9.24
CA ARG A 185 -3.71 -9.01 -9.89
C ARG A 185 -2.60 -9.41 -8.91
#